data_56a74dc22c8652d90ea8426fabd7c7ed
#
_entry.id   56a74dc22c8652d90ea8426fabd7c7ed
#
_cell.length_a   1.000
_cell.length_b   1.000
_cell.length_c   1.000
_cell.angle_alpha   90.00
_cell.angle_beta   90.00
_cell.angle_gamma   90.00
#
_symmetry.space_group_name_H-M   'P 1'
#
loop_
_entity.id
_entity.type
_entity.pdbx_description
1 polymer ?
#
loop_
_entity_poly.entity_id
_entity_poly.type
_entity_poly.pdbx_seq_one_letter_code
_entity_poly.pdbx_strand_id
1 'polypeptide(L)'
;RADRKKLADFVGKVLRGEAGLYHGRARALLAKLAGRPAEAVARYRELHGENAADERILLDLAAAEFDDFRLKSAERHFAEAEKLDLSAPVLENVGRFRKKAEGLTGWRFSGGISPAVNRNANNAAPQYCRQNGGRQICSVSRAERAAGLNYEIEAEKLTALADNHYLLFRSNIGGTSYYFSKKSAYDDGFGRAYLGWQYKNARQTAGILPFYQVQLSGSDGFDAKTKRVNNRRLPPYMLAHGVGVQLSHTYRPNPGWQFSVALEHYRQRYREQDRAEYNNGRQDGFYVSSAKRLGESATVFGGWQFVRFVPKRETVGGAVNNAAYRRNGVYAGWAQEWRQLGGLNSRVSASYARRNYKGVAAFSTEAQRNREWNVSLALSHDKLSYKGIVPALNYRFGRTESNVPYAKRRNSEVFVSADWRF
;
A
#
# COMPACT_ATOMS: atom_id res chain seq x y z
N ARG A 1 -26.00 -13.32 -7.71
CA ARG A 1 -25.97 -14.58 -6.91
C ARG A 1 -27.04 -15.57 -7.36
N ALA A 2 -28.30 -15.13 -7.59
CA ALA A 2 -29.41 -15.99 -8.03
C ALA A 2 -29.12 -16.66 -9.37
N ASP A 3 -28.56 -15.94 -10.33
CA ASP A 3 -28.23 -16.45 -11.67
C ASP A 3 -27.08 -17.47 -11.65
N ARG A 4 -26.10 -17.30 -10.77
CA ARG A 4 -25.03 -18.32 -10.60
C ARG A 4 -25.56 -19.62 -10.02
N LYS A 5 -26.51 -19.56 -9.10
CA LYS A 5 -27.13 -20.75 -8.52
C LYS A 5 -27.99 -21.49 -9.55
N LYS A 6 -28.81 -20.75 -10.29
CA LYS A 6 -29.61 -21.31 -11.39
C LYS A 6 -28.75 -21.95 -12.48
N LEU A 7 -27.65 -21.31 -12.86
CA LEU A 7 -26.71 -21.83 -13.83
C LEU A 7 -25.99 -23.09 -13.30
N ALA A 8 -25.57 -23.10 -12.03
CA ALA A 8 -24.97 -24.28 -11.40
C ALA A 8 -25.96 -25.45 -11.30
N ASP A 9 -27.23 -25.20 -10.97
CA ASP A 9 -28.31 -26.22 -10.95
C ASP A 9 -28.61 -26.74 -12.35
N PHE A 10 -28.62 -25.88 -13.39
CA PHE A 10 -28.78 -26.28 -14.79
C PHE A 10 -27.63 -27.17 -15.25
N VAL A 11 -26.40 -26.77 -15.04
CA VAL A 11 -25.19 -27.52 -15.36
C VAL A 11 -25.16 -28.86 -14.59
N GLY A 12 -25.59 -28.88 -13.34
CA GLY A 12 -25.72 -30.11 -12.54
C GLY A 12 -26.79 -31.07 -13.09
N LYS A 13 -27.85 -30.57 -13.71
CA LYS A 13 -28.86 -31.40 -14.40
C LYS A 13 -28.31 -32.00 -15.71
N VAL A 14 -27.60 -31.20 -16.50
CA VAL A 14 -26.94 -31.65 -17.73
C VAL A 14 -25.90 -32.74 -17.43
N LEU A 15 -25.15 -32.62 -16.32
CA LEU A 15 -24.17 -33.62 -15.90
C LEU A 15 -24.74 -34.98 -15.52
N ARG A 16 -26.03 -35.07 -15.22
CA ARG A 16 -26.71 -36.36 -14.89
C ARG A 16 -27.19 -37.11 -16.08
N GLY A 17 -27.19 -36.53 -17.28
CA GLY A 17 -27.82 -37.08 -18.46
C GLY A 17 -26.92 -37.47 -19.65
N GLU A 18 -25.67 -36.93 -19.76
CA GLU A 18 -24.86 -37.11 -20.96
C GLU A 18 -23.38 -37.37 -20.65
N ALA A 19 -22.81 -38.41 -21.23
CA ALA A 19 -21.37 -38.69 -21.21
C ALA A 19 -20.67 -37.98 -22.38
N GLY A 20 -19.41 -37.56 -22.20
CA GLY A 20 -18.56 -37.01 -23.27
C GLY A 20 -18.21 -35.55 -23.12
N LEU A 21 -17.99 -34.85 -24.24
CA LEU A 21 -17.49 -33.46 -24.35
C LEU A 21 -18.31 -32.46 -23.52
N TYR A 22 -19.63 -32.56 -23.58
CA TYR A 22 -20.55 -31.71 -22.82
C TYR A 22 -20.39 -31.88 -21.31
N HIS A 23 -20.16 -33.10 -20.85
CA HIS A 23 -19.89 -33.39 -19.43
C HIS A 23 -18.58 -32.79 -18.96
N GLY A 24 -17.50 -32.90 -19.75
CA GLY A 24 -16.20 -32.29 -19.47
C GLY A 24 -16.28 -30.75 -19.35
N ARG A 25 -16.95 -30.12 -20.34
CA ARG A 25 -17.19 -28.67 -20.35
C ARG A 25 -18.02 -28.20 -19.15
N ALA A 26 -19.08 -28.91 -18.82
CA ALA A 26 -19.92 -28.60 -17.69
C ALA A 26 -19.13 -28.65 -16.36
N ARG A 27 -18.25 -29.63 -16.18
CA ARG A 27 -17.37 -29.74 -15.00
C ARG A 27 -16.36 -28.58 -14.94
N ALA A 28 -15.75 -28.19 -16.06
CA ALA A 28 -14.85 -27.08 -16.15
C ALA A 28 -15.55 -25.76 -15.81
N LEU A 29 -16.77 -25.56 -16.35
CA LEU A 29 -17.59 -24.37 -16.03
C LEU A 29 -18.00 -24.34 -14.55
N LEU A 30 -18.38 -25.47 -13.96
CA LEU A 30 -18.67 -25.57 -12.52
C LEU A 30 -17.47 -25.21 -11.66
N ALA A 31 -16.26 -25.66 -12.02
CA ALA A 31 -15.04 -25.28 -11.32
C ALA A 31 -14.80 -23.77 -11.37
N LYS A 32 -14.99 -23.15 -12.55
CA LYS A 32 -14.90 -21.70 -12.75
C LYS A 32 -15.92 -20.95 -11.88
N LEU A 33 -17.19 -21.35 -11.90
CA LEU A 33 -18.27 -20.74 -11.10
C LEU A 33 -18.07 -20.92 -9.59
N ALA A 34 -17.45 -22.02 -9.19
CA ALA A 34 -17.07 -22.29 -7.80
C ALA A 34 -15.82 -21.48 -7.33
N GLY A 35 -15.26 -20.62 -8.20
CA GLY A 35 -14.08 -19.83 -7.89
C GLY A 35 -12.79 -20.66 -7.83
N ARG A 36 -12.70 -21.71 -8.64
CA ARG A 36 -11.54 -22.59 -8.81
C ARG A 36 -11.00 -22.52 -10.25
N PRO A 37 -10.55 -21.34 -10.73
CA PRO A 37 -10.18 -21.17 -12.12
C PRO A 37 -8.98 -22.01 -12.54
N ALA A 38 -8.01 -22.29 -11.66
CA ALA A 38 -6.90 -23.19 -11.96
C ALA A 38 -7.38 -24.61 -12.32
N GLU A 39 -8.41 -25.14 -11.63
CA GLU A 39 -9.04 -26.41 -11.97
C GLU A 39 -9.78 -26.33 -13.31
N ALA A 40 -10.48 -25.22 -13.55
CA ALA A 40 -11.15 -24.99 -14.84
C ALA A 40 -10.14 -24.98 -15.99
N VAL A 41 -9.00 -24.29 -15.85
CA VAL A 41 -7.92 -24.29 -16.85
C VAL A 41 -7.42 -25.72 -17.12
N ALA A 42 -7.14 -26.51 -16.09
CA ALA A 42 -6.65 -27.88 -16.28
C ALA A 42 -7.64 -28.73 -17.13
N ARG A 43 -8.95 -28.65 -16.80
CA ARG A 43 -10.00 -29.37 -17.53
C ARG A 43 -10.20 -28.87 -18.96
N TYR A 44 -10.20 -27.55 -19.18
CA TYR A 44 -10.31 -27.00 -20.52
C TYR A 44 -9.09 -27.29 -21.39
N ARG A 45 -7.88 -27.39 -20.83
CA ARG A 45 -6.68 -27.82 -21.56
C ARG A 45 -6.76 -29.27 -22.01
N GLU A 46 -7.27 -30.15 -21.15
CA GLU A 46 -7.53 -31.56 -21.51
C GLU A 46 -8.53 -31.63 -22.66
N LEU A 47 -9.67 -30.96 -22.54
CA LEU A 47 -10.70 -30.92 -23.59
C LEU A 47 -10.20 -30.33 -24.92
N HIS A 48 -9.39 -29.27 -24.86
CA HIS A 48 -8.80 -28.63 -26.03
C HIS A 48 -7.77 -29.55 -26.71
N GLY A 49 -7.00 -30.33 -25.92
CA GLY A 49 -6.09 -31.34 -26.45
C GLY A 49 -6.80 -32.43 -27.23
N GLU A 50 -8.00 -32.83 -26.80
CA GLU A 50 -8.85 -33.82 -27.49
C GLU A 50 -9.64 -33.22 -28.67
N ASN A 51 -9.98 -31.95 -28.63
CA ASN A 51 -10.87 -31.24 -29.57
C ASN A 51 -10.30 -29.87 -29.96
N ALA A 52 -9.13 -29.85 -30.56
CA ALA A 52 -8.40 -28.62 -30.90
C ALA A 52 -9.16 -27.66 -31.83
N ALA A 53 -10.07 -28.20 -32.67
CA ALA A 53 -10.88 -27.44 -33.62
C ALA A 53 -12.16 -26.83 -33.00
N ASP A 54 -12.50 -27.13 -31.74
CA ASP A 54 -13.69 -26.56 -31.09
C ASP A 54 -13.40 -25.11 -30.60
N GLU A 55 -13.93 -24.16 -31.35
CA GLU A 55 -13.80 -22.73 -31.11
C GLU A 55 -14.27 -22.32 -29.69
N ARG A 56 -15.32 -22.96 -29.21
CA ARG A 56 -15.92 -22.63 -27.92
C ARG A 56 -15.07 -23.15 -26.77
N ILE A 57 -14.42 -24.30 -26.91
CA ILE A 57 -13.46 -24.82 -25.94
C ILE A 57 -12.25 -23.86 -25.86
N LEU A 58 -11.74 -23.41 -27.01
CA LEU A 58 -10.63 -22.45 -27.08
C LEU A 58 -10.98 -21.15 -26.36
N LEU A 59 -12.17 -20.58 -26.60
CA LEU A 59 -12.63 -19.36 -25.94
C LEU A 59 -12.85 -19.54 -24.43
N ASP A 60 -13.45 -20.67 -24.03
CA ASP A 60 -13.67 -20.99 -22.61
C ASP A 60 -12.32 -21.19 -21.87
N LEU A 61 -11.32 -21.81 -22.54
CA LEU A 61 -9.96 -21.97 -22.03
C LEU A 61 -9.29 -20.62 -21.86
N ALA A 62 -9.29 -19.78 -22.88
CA ALA A 62 -8.70 -18.44 -22.82
C ALA A 62 -9.31 -17.60 -21.69
N ALA A 63 -10.63 -17.64 -21.52
CA ALA A 63 -11.32 -16.96 -20.44
C ALA A 63 -10.99 -17.53 -19.05
N ALA A 64 -10.80 -18.85 -18.91
CA ALA A 64 -10.39 -19.47 -17.66
C ALA A 64 -8.93 -19.13 -17.31
N GLU A 65 -8.04 -19.09 -18.30
CA GLU A 65 -6.64 -18.67 -18.14
C GLU A 65 -6.55 -17.20 -17.72
N PHE A 66 -7.36 -16.33 -18.32
CA PHE A 66 -7.47 -14.94 -17.91
C PHE A 66 -7.89 -14.80 -16.44
N ASP A 67 -8.93 -15.55 -16.02
CA ASP A 67 -9.43 -15.53 -14.64
C ASP A 67 -8.39 -16.06 -13.63
N ASP A 68 -7.50 -16.98 -14.07
CA ASP A 68 -6.39 -17.52 -13.26
C ASP A 68 -5.09 -16.72 -13.38
N PHE A 69 -5.13 -15.54 -13.99
CA PHE A 69 -3.92 -14.71 -14.24
C PHE A 69 -2.84 -15.38 -15.08
N ARG A 70 -3.21 -16.30 -15.98
CA ARG A 70 -2.33 -16.86 -17.01
C ARG A 70 -2.39 -16.00 -18.27
N LEU A 71 -2.05 -14.72 -18.10
CA LEU A 71 -2.33 -13.70 -19.12
C LEU A 71 -1.60 -13.93 -20.43
N LYS A 72 -0.41 -14.55 -20.40
CA LYS A 72 0.37 -14.86 -21.62
C LYS A 72 -0.27 -15.97 -22.45
N SER A 73 -0.75 -17.03 -21.81
CA SER A 73 -1.49 -18.09 -22.50
C SER A 73 -2.87 -17.62 -22.95
N ALA A 74 -3.60 -16.88 -22.11
CA ALA A 74 -4.89 -16.31 -22.47
C ALA A 74 -4.79 -15.40 -23.71
N GLU A 75 -3.78 -14.53 -23.78
CA GLU A 75 -3.55 -13.67 -24.93
C GLU A 75 -3.29 -14.47 -26.21
N ARG A 76 -2.47 -15.51 -26.11
CA ARG A 76 -2.21 -16.41 -27.26
C ARG A 76 -3.49 -17.07 -27.76
N HIS A 77 -4.29 -17.66 -26.86
CA HIS A 77 -5.53 -18.34 -27.26
C HIS A 77 -6.61 -17.37 -27.75
N PHE A 78 -6.68 -16.15 -27.20
CA PHE A 78 -7.56 -15.11 -27.76
C PHE A 78 -7.10 -14.69 -29.16
N ALA A 79 -5.81 -14.55 -29.41
CA ALA A 79 -5.27 -14.22 -30.73
C ALA A 79 -5.46 -15.38 -31.74
N GLU A 80 -5.45 -16.63 -31.29
CA GLU A 80 -5.82 -17.79 -32.10
C GLU A 80 -7.32 -17.77 -32.45
N ALA A 81 -8.18 -17.47 -31.48
CA ALA A 81 -9.61 -17.38 -31.68
C ALA A 81 -10.01 -16.26 -32.66
N GLU A 82 -9.32 -15.12 -32.69
CA GLU A 82 -9.58 -14.03 -33.64
C GLU A 82 -9.35 -14.42 -35.10
N LYS A 83 -8.60 -15.50 -35.38
CA LYS A 83 -8.38 -16.00 -36.74
C LYS A 83 -9.49 -16.91 -37.23
N LEU A 84 -10.42 -17.29 -36.36
CA LEU A 84 -11.56 -18.13 -36.67
C LEU A 84 -12.74 -17.29 -37.18
N ASP A 85 -13.66 -17.92 -37.89
CA ASP A 85 -14.88 -17.25 -38.40
C ASP A 85 -15.92 -17.11 -37.29
N LEU A 86 -15.63 -16.21 -36.33
CA LEU A 86 -16.47 -15.96 -35.16
C LEU A 86 -17.50 -14.85 -35.45
N SER A 87 -18.66 -14.96 -34.83
CA SER A 87 -19.67 -13.90 -34.91
C SER A 87 -19.20 -12.59 -34.28
N ALA A 88 -19.63 -11.45 -34.83
CA ALA A 88 -19.24 -10.10 -34.37
C ALA A 88 -19.37 -9.89 -32.84
N PRO A 89 -20.45 -10.35 -32.13
CA PRO A 89 -20.55 -10.20 -30.68
C PRO A 89 -19.47 -11.00 -29.91
N VAL A 90 -19.03 -12.14 -30.45
CA VAL A 90 -17.97 -12.96 -29.82
C VAL A 90 -16.63 -12.26 -30.00
N LEU A 91 -16.32 -11.77 -31.19
CA LEU A 91 -15.10 -10.97 -31.45
C LEU A 91 -15.01 -9.73 -30.56
N GLU A 92 -16.12 -8.99 -30.41
CA GLU A 92 -16.18 -7.86 -29.49
C GLU A 92 -15.87 -8.28 -28.04
N ASN A 93 -16.36 -9.45 -27.61
CA ASN A 93 -16.08 -9.97 -26.27
C ASN A 93 -14.60 -10.36 -26.11
N VAL A 94 -13.99 -10.99 -27.10
CA VAL A 94 -12.55 -11.29 -27.14
C VAL A 94 -11.74 -10.00 -27.02
N GLY A 95 -12.07 -8.96 -27.82
CA GLY A 95 -11.44 -7.66 -27.76
C GLY A 95 -11.54 -7.01 -26.36
N ARG A 96 -12.68 -7.17 -25.67
CA ARG A 96 -12.85 -6.71 -24.29
C ARG A 96 -11.95 -7.43 -23.28
N PHE A 97 -11.76 -8.76 -23.43
CA PHE A 97 -10.82 -9.50 -22.59
C PHE A 97 -9.37 -9.10 -22.82
N ARG A 98 -8.95 -8.93 -24.10
CA ARG A 98 -7.60 -8.48 -24.44
C ARG A 98 -7.31 -7.09 -23.87
N LYS A 99 -8.23 -6.14 -24.05
CA LYS A 99 -8.10 -4.80 -23.46
C LYS A 99 -8.00 -4.84 -21.93
N LYS A 100 -8.74 -5.72 -21.26
CA LYS A 100 -8.59 -5.93 -19.81
C LYS A 100 -7.24 -6.51 -19.44
N ALA A 101 -6.71 -7.47 -20.21
CA ALA A 101 -5.38 -8.04 -19.99
C ALA A 101 -4.27 -6.99 -20.12
N GLU A 102 -4.35 -6.14 -21.16
CA GLU A 102 -3.47 -4.98 -21.35
C GLU A 102 -3.53 -4.01 -20.17
N GLY A 103 -4.74 -3.69 -19.68
CA GLY A 103 -4.92 -2.87 -18.49
C GLY A 103 -4.35 -3.46 -17.22
N LEU A 104 -4.28 -4.81 -17.09
CA LEU A 104 -3.67 -5.49 -15.96
C LEU A 104 -2.14 -5.48 -16.01
N THR A 105 -1.54 -5.47 -17.22
CA THR A 105 -0.09 -5.49 -17.46
C THR A 105 0.47 -4.12 -17.83
N GLY A 106 -0.37 -3.14 -18.09
CA GLY A 106 -0.02 -1.77 -18.41
C GLY A 106 0.50 -0.98 -17.21
N TRP A 107 0.86 0.26 -17.47
CA TRP A 107 1.14 1.23 -16.42
C TRP A 107 -0.14 1.61 -15.69
N ARG A 108 -0.06 1.65 -14.37
CA ARG A 108 -1.10 2.17 -13.49
C ARG A 108 -0.52 3.29 -12.65
N PHE A 109 -1.21 4.41 -12.64
CA PHE A 109 -0.83 5.58 -11.86
C PHE A 109 -1.93 5.89 -10.87
N SER A 110 -1.56 6.16 -9.63
CA SER A 110 -2.46 6.67 -8.62
C SER A 110 -1.75 7.72 -7.77
N GLY A 111 -2.51 8.55 -7.11
CA GLY A 111 -1.93 9.54 -6.23
C GLY A 111 -2.98 10.44 -5.62
N GLY A 112 -2.51 11.42 -4.87
CA GLY A 112 -3.35 12.41 -4.24
C GLY A 112 -2.58 13.64 -3.84
N ILE A 113 -3.27 14.75 -3.80
CA ILE A 113 -2.78 16.01 -3.23
C ILE A 113 -3.78 16.53 -2.20
N SER A 114 -3.27 17.16 -1.16
CA SER A 114 -4.11 17.83 -0.18
C SER A 114 -3.37 19.02 0.45
N PRO A 115 -4.10 20.05 0.92
CA PRO A 115 -3.51 21.10 1.72
C PRO A 115 -2.80 20.53 2.96
N ALA A 116 -1.63 21.06 3.28
CA ALA A 116 -0.90 20.81 4.52
C ALA A 116 -0.94 22.07 5.37
N VAL A 117 -1.69 22.03 6.47
CA VAL A 117 -1.71 23.12 7.45
C VAL A 117 -1.18 22.59 8.76
N ASN A 118 0.09 22.87 9.04
CA ASN A 118 0.75 22.42 10.25
C ASN A 118 0.91 23.58 11.23
N ARG A 119 0.33 23.46 12.42
CA ARG A 119 0.41 24.48 13.48
C ARG A 119 1.71 24.39 14.29
N ASN A 120 2.48 23.33 14.08
CA ASN A 120 3.75 23.06 14.74
C ASN A 120 4.72 22.38 13.76
N ALA A 121 5.04 23.05 12.66
CA ALA A 121 5.87 22.52 11.59
C ALA A 121 7.32 22.23 12.04
N ASN A 122 7.83 23.00 12.99
CA ASN A 122 9.14 22.81 13.60
C ASN A 122 9.15 21.70 14.67
N ASN A 123 8.03 20.99 14.90
CA ASN A 123 7.88 19.98 15.95
C ASN A 123 8.32 20.48 17.34
N ALA A 124 8.06 21.75 17.63
CA ALA A 124 8.38 22.35 18.94
C ALA A 124 7.79 21.50 20.05
N ALA A 125 8.63 21.12 20.99
CA ALA A 125 8.22 20.37 22.17
C ALA A 125 7.43 21.27 23.13
N PRO A 126 6.50 20.72 23.93
CA PRO A 126 5.97 21.42 25.07
C PRO A 126 7.11 21.88 25.96
N GLN A 127 6.94 23.06 26.62
CA GLN A 127 7.91 23.52 27.58
C GLN A 127 8.22 22.42 28.60
N TYR A 128 9.48 22.11 28.78
CA TYR A 128 9.93 21.20 29.82
C TYR A 128 11.13 21.79 30.54
N CYS A 129 11.20 21.56 31.84
CA CYS A 129 12.27 22.05 32.67
C CYS A 129 13.04 20.86 33.27
N ARG A 130 14.34 21.03 33.41
CA ARG A 130 15.24 20.06 34.04
C ARG A 130 16.05 20.74 35.16
N GLN A 131 16.19 20.06 36.27
CA GLN A 131 17.14 20.41 37.32
C GLN A 131 18.55 20.03 36.89
N ASN A 132 19.48 20.95 36.89
CA ASN A 132 20.88 20.70 36.62
C ASN A 132 21.76 21.52 37.57
N GLY A 133 22.46 20.85 38.48
CA GLY A 133 23.33 21.54 39.48
C GLY A 133 22.60 22.56 40.31
N GLY A 134 21.39 22.27 40.81
CA GLY A 134 20.59 23.21 41.62
C GLY A 134 19.88 24.31 40.85
N ARG A 135 20.07 24.40 39.53
CA ARG A 135 19.38 25.35 38.64
C ARG A 135 18.33 24.66 37.78
N GLN A 136 17.17 25.28 37.67
CA GLN A 136 16.14 24.81 36.74
C GLN A 136 16.41 25.39 35.35
N ILE A 137 16.73 24.52 34.37
CA ILE A 137 16.92 24.90 32.98
C ILE A 137 15.63 24.48 32.22
N CYS A 138 14.94 25.48 31.66
CA CYS A 138 13.73 25.24 30.87
C CYS A 138 14.01 25.40 29.37
N SER A 139 13.58 24.43 28.58
CA SER A 139 13.55 24.57 27.13
C SER A 139 12.19 25.12 26.69
N VAL A 140 12.23 26.28 26.04
CA VAL A 140 11.02 26.90 25.47
C VAL A 140 11.20 26.97 23.96
N SER A 141 10.47 26.14 23.24
CA SER A 141 10.40 26.18 21.78
C SER A 141 9.00 26.65 21.37
N ARG A 142 8.93 27.69 20.55
CA ARG A 142 7.65 28.17 20.02
C ARG A 142 7.28 27.40 18.80
N ALA A 143 6.04 26.91 18.76
CA ALA A 143 5.48 26.26 17.60
C ALA A 143 5.39 27.22 16.41
N GLU A 144 5.91 26.80 15.26
CA GLU A 144 5.81 27.53 14.01
C GLU A 144 4.70 26.98 13.14
N ARG A 145 3.89 27.86 12.58
CA ARG A 145 2.87 27.50 11.60
C ARG A 145 3.46 27.47 10.21
N ALA A 146 3.08 26.45 9.43
CA ALA A 146 3.38 26.36 8.01
C ALA A 146 2.16 25.89 7.24
N ALA A 147 1.99 26.41 6.03
CA ALA A 147 0.98 25.99 5.08
C ALA A 147 1.66 25.53 3.78
N GLY A 148 1.21 24.42 3.23
CA GLY A 148 1.81 23.81 2.05
C GLY A 148 0.90 22.77 1.43
N LEU A 149 1.50 21.74 0.83
CA LEU A 149 0.82 20.64 0.17
C LEU A 149 1.41 19.31 0.63
N ASN A 150 0.53 18.35 0.92
CA ASN A 150 0.88 16.94 0.94
C ASN A 150 0.68 16.39 -0.46
N TYR A 151 1.56 15.52 -0.89
CA TYR A 151 1.48 14.84 -2.18
C TYR A 151 1.88 13.37 -2.04
N GLU A 152 1.24 12.53 -2.82
CA GLU A 152 1.59 11.11 -2.96
C GLU A 152 1.33 10.68 -4.40
N ILE A 153 2.29 9.97 -4.99
CA ILE A 153 2.20 9.45 -6.35
C ILE A 153 2.71 8.01 -6.32
N GLU A 154 1.93 7.12 -6.89
CA GLU A 154 2.30 5.73 -7.11
C GLU A 154 2.26 5.41 -8.60
N ALA A 155 3.28 4.70 -9.08
CA ALA A 155 3.32 4.12 -10.41
C ALA A 155 3.58 2.62 -10.28
N GLU A 156 2.82 1.81 -10.99
CA GLU A 156 2.99 0.36 -11.00
C GLU A 156 2.91 -0.18 -12.43
N LYS A 157 3.76 -1.13 -12.76
CA LYS A 157 3.71 -1.91 -13.99
C LYS A 157 3.93 -3.38 -13.71
N LEU A 158 3.06 -4.21 -14.27
CA LEU A 158 3.16 -5.66 -14.19
C LEU A 158 3.47 -6.21 -15.59
N THR A 159 4.62 -6.86 -15.76
CA THR A 159 5.03 -7.44 -17.05
C THR A 159 4.99 -8.97 -16.94
N ALA A 160 4.21 -9.63 -17.80
CA ALA A 160 4.11 -11.09 -17.82
C ALA A 160 5.41 -11.72 -18.36
N LEU A 161 6.10 -12.49 -17.54
CA LEU A 161 7.27 -13.30 -17.92
C LEU A 161 6.84 -14.66 -18.45
N ALA A 162 5.92 -15.30 -17.74
CA ALA A 162 5.28 -16.57 -18.09
C ALA A 162 3.89 -16.59 -17.45
N ASP A 163 3.16 -17.70 -17.60
CA ASP A 163 1.88 -17.90 -16.92
C ASP A 163 2.07 -17.78 -15.40
N ASN A 164 1.26 -16.92 -14.78
CA ASN A 164 1.30 -16.64 -13.35
C ASN A 164 2.60 -15.98 -12.81
N HIS A 165 3.62 -15.79 -13.65
CA HIS A 165 4.90 -15.22 -13.27
C HIS A 165 5.09 -13.85 -13.91
N TYR A 166 5.39 -12.85 -13.08
CA TYR A 166 5.46 -11.46 -13.48
C TYR A 166 6.70 -10.79 -12.97
N LEU A 167 7.19 -9.81 -13.72
CA LEU A 167 8.08 -8.78 -13.22
C LEU A 167 7.21 -7.60 -12.77
N LEU A 168 7.33 -7.22 -11.51
CA LEU A 168 6.65 -6.06 -10.94
C LEU A 168 7.65 -4.92 -10.80
N PHE A 169 7.34 -3.79 -11.42
CA PHE A 169 7.89 -2.49 -11.04
C PHE A 169 6.82 -1.71 -10.27
N ARG A 170 7.20 -1.11 -9.14
CA ARG A 170 6.36 -0.20 -8.37
C ARG A 170 7.20 0.93 -7.81
N SER A 171 6.72 2.16 -7.89
CA SER A 171 7.33 3.29 -7.21
C SER A 171 6.29 4.08 -6.43
N ASN A 172 6.68 4.54 -5.24
CA ASN A 172 5.89 5.42 -4.40
C ASN A 172 6.75 6.64 -4.07
N ILE A 173 6.21 7.82 -4.30
CA ILE A 173 6.83 9.10 -3.99
C ILE A 173 5.80 9.90 -3.21
N GLY A 174 6.19 10.45 -2.06
CA GLY A 174 5.27 11.27 -1.26
C GLY A 174 6.01 12.18 -0.30
N GLY A 175 5.27 13.10 0.28
CA GLY A 175 5.82 14.03 1.26
C GLY A 175 4.95 15.25 1.48
N THR A 176 5.52 16.19 2.22
CA THR A 176 4.91 17.49 2.51
C THR A 176 5.85 18.61 2.08
N SER A 177 5.34 19.58 1.34
CA SER A 177 6.10 20.75 0.93
C SER A 177 5.45 22.04 1.45
N TYR A 178 6.22 22.84 2.15
CA TYR A 178 5.87 24.18 2.62
C TYR A 178 6.51 25.29 1.78
N TYR A 179 6.88 24.97 0.56
CA TYR A 179 7.55 25.90 -0.36
C TYR A 179 6.83 27.22 -0.52
N PHE A 180 5.50 27.20 -0.65
CA PHE A 180 4.70 28.40 -0.84
C PHE A 180 4.71 29.34 0.39
N SER A 181 4.81 28.81 1.58
CA SER A 181 4.93 29.60 2.82
C SER A 181 6.37 30.01 3.15
N LYS A 182 7.35 29.74 2.28
CA LYS A 182 8.79 29.98 2.47
C LYS A 182 9.34 29.27 3.71
N LYS A 183 8.81 28.09 4.02
CA LYS A 183 9.21 27.29 5.18
C LYS A 183 9.72 25.92 4.77
N SER A 184 10.51 25.89 3.67
CA SER A 184 11.09 24.67 3.13
C SER A 184 12.00 23.91 4.10
N ALA A 185 12.42 24.53 5.20
CA ALA A 185 13.12 23.84 6.29
C ALA A 185 12.32 22.66 6.88
N TYR A 186 11.00 22.70 6.77
CA TYR A 186 10.08 21.68 7.30
C TYR A 186 9.54 20.75 6.23
N ASP A 187 10.02 20.87 4.99
CA ASP A 187 9.67 19.92 3.93
C ASP A 187 10.18 18.53 4.28
N ASP A 188 9.37 17.53 3.99
CA ASP A 188 9.76 16.15 4.08
C ASP A 188 9.37 15.42 2.79
N GLY A 189 10.00 14.29 2.55
CA GLY A 189 9.63 13.46 1.43
C GLY A 189 10.28 12.10 1.50
N PHE A 190 9.68 11.18 0.78
CA PHE A 190 10.23 9.86 0.56
C PHE A 190 10.01 9.42 -0.88
N GLY A 191 10.89 8.56 -1.34
CA GLY A 191 10.71 7.82 -2.58
C GLY A 191 11.13 6.39 -2.36
N ARG A 192 10.34 5.43 -2.87
CA ARG A 192 10.69 4.02 -2.84
C ARG A 192 10.36 3.38 -4.18
N ALA A 193 11.31 2.68 -4.76
CA ALA A 193 11.13 1.94 -6.01
C ALA A 193 11.43 0.46 -5.80
N TYR A 194 10.52 -0.39 -6.24
CA TYR A 194 10.61 -1.84 -6.21
C TYR A 194 10.78 -2.37 -7.63
N LEU A 195 11.61 -3.38 -7.78
CA LEU A 195 11.68 -4.17 -8.99
C LEU A 195 11.92 -5.63 -8.60
N GLY A 196 10.96 -6.51 -8.89
CA GLY A 196 11.09 -7.88 -8.44
C GLY A 196 10.10 -8.83 -9.08
N TRP A 197 10.24 -10.09 -8.69
CA TRP A 197 9.39 -11.17 -9.16
C TRP A 197 8.11 -11.27 -8.34
N GLN A 198 7.00 -11.54 -9.05
CA GLN A 198 5.70 -11.80 -8.45
C GLN A 198 5.04 -13.02 -9.11
N TYR A 199 4.62 -13.97 -8.30
CA TYR A 199 3.67 -15.01 -8.68
C TYR A 199 2.25 -14.55 -8.39
N LYS A 200 1.34 -14.73 -9.35
CA LYS A 200 -0.05 -14.32 -9.16
C LYS A 200 -1.00 -15.28 -9.87
N ASN A 201 -1.99 -15.78 -9.12
CA ASN A 201 -3.14 -16.49 -9.65
C ASN A 201 -4.43 -15.95 -9.02
N ALA A 202 -5.58 -16.54 -9.30
CA ALA A 202 -6.87 -16.11 -8.77
C ALA A 202 -6.93 -16.04 -7.24
N ARG A 203 -6.20 -16.91 -6.53
CA ARG A 203 -6.26 -17.04 -5.07
C ARG A 203 -5.03 -16.52 -4.35
N GLN A 204 -3.90 -16.46 -5.01
CA GLN A 204 -2.63 -16.16 -4.37
C GLN A 204 -1.86 -15.10 -5.13
N THR A 205 -1.15 -14.30 -4.36
CA THR A 205 -0.11 -13.41 -4.89
C THR A 205 1.08 -13.52 -3.95
N ALA A 206 2.24 -13.94 -4.46
CA ALA A 206 3.48 -14.00 -3.70
C ALA A 206 4.54 -13.17 -4.42
N GLY A 207 5.43 -12.52 -3.69
CA GLY A 207 6.42 -11.67 -4.31
C GLY A 207 7.72 -11.59 -3.52
N ILE A 208 8.82 -11.43 -4.27
CA ILE A 208 10.15 -11.10 -3.77
C ILE A 208 10.51 -9.78 -4.44
N LEU A 209 10.49 -8.70 -3.67
CA LEU A 209 10.54 -7.34 -4.16
C LEU A 209 11.73 -6.60 -3.54
N PRO A 210 12.93 -6.69 -4.12
CA PRO A 210 14.00 -5.76 -3.83
C PRO A 210 13.55 -4.32 -4.05
N PHE A 211 14.04 -3.40 -3.20
CA PHE A 211 13.72 -2.00 -3.34
C PHE A 211 14.88 -1.08 -2.96
N TYR A 212 14.84 0.11 -3.52
CA TYR A 212 15.65 1.26 -3.13
C TYR A 212 14.74 2.34 -2.56
N GLN A 213 15.15 2.92 -1.43
CA GLN A 213 14.41 4.00 -0.78
C GLN A 213 15.30 5.21 -0.56
N VAL A 214 14.72 6.40 -0.74
CA VAL A 214 15.29 7.68 -0.37
C VAL A 214 14.38 8.39 0.63
N GLN A 215 15.00 9.14 1.52
CA GLN A 215 14.32 10.08 2.42
C GLN A 215 14.84 11.47 2.12
N LEU A 216 13.94 12.41 1.94
CA LEU A 216 14.22 13.80 1.70
C LEU A 216 13.92 14.62 2.96
N SER A 217 14.68 15.68 3.18
CA SER A 217 14.43 16.64 4.24
C SER A 217 14.54 18.03 3.67
N GLY A 218 13.79 18.94 4.23
CA GLY A 218 13.88 20.34 3.87
C GLY A 218 15.23 20.94 4.23
N SER A 219 15.68 21.84 3.39
CA SER A 219 16.88 22.62 3.63
C SER A 219 16.54 23.78 4.59
N ASP A 220 17.19 23.83 5.73
CA ASP A 220 16.89 24.80 6.78
C ASP A 220 17.46 26.20 6.51
N GLY A 221 18.36 26.32 5.54
CA GLY A 221 19.04 27.60 5.30
C GLY A 221 19.68 28.16 6.58
N PHE A 222 20.16 27.29 7.48
CA PHE A 222 20.77 27.69 8.74
C PHE A 222 21.97 28.58 8.49
N ASP A 223 21.92 29.79 9.03
CA ASP A 223 23.02 30.71 9.03
C ASP A 223 23.83 30.52 10.31
N ALA A 224 25.04 29.97 10.16
CA ALA A 224 25.94 29.68 11.27
C ALA A 224 26.36 30.94 12.03
N LYS A 225 26.38 32.13 11.39
CA LYS A 225 26.74 33.40 12.03
C LYS A 225 25.62 33.93 12.92
N THR A 226 24.39 33.92 12.39
CA THR A 226 23.23 34.43 13.14
C THR A 226 22.57 33.38 14.00
N LYS A 227 22.96 32.11 13.87
CA LYS A 227 22.34 30.90 14.50
C LYS A 227 20.82 30.83 14.27
N ARG A 228 20.34 31.35 13.15
CA ARG A 228 18.92 31.38 12.78
C ARG A 228 18.67 30.54 11.55
N VAL A 229 17.53 29.89 11.55
CA VAL A 229 16.97 29.26 10.34
C VAL A 229 16.35 30.36 9.49
N ASN A 230 16.86 30.55 8.28
CA ASN A 230 16.27 31.44 7.32
C ASN A 230 15.12 30.77 6.63
N ASN A 231 13.90 31.22 6.86
CA ASN A 231 12.72 30.77 6.10
C ASN A 231 12.90 31.15 4.62
N ARG A 232 13.21 30.17 3.78
CA ARG A 232 13.49 30.34 2.36
C ARG A 232 12.77 29.27 1.53
N ARG A 233 12.67 29.51 0.24
CA ARG A 233 12.28 28.53 -0.77
C ARG A 233 13.53 27.79 -1.24
N LEU A 234 13.85 26.69 -0.59
CA LEU A 234 15.00 25.87 -0.94
C LEU A 234 14.54 24.47 -1.37
N PRO A 235 15.22 23.84 -2.31
CA PRO A 235 14.91 22.45 -2.66
C PRO A 235 15.26 21.52 -1.49
N PRO A 236 14.49 20.43 -1.30
CA PRO A 236 14.83 19.41 -0.33
C PRO A 236 16.13 18.70 -0.73
N TYR A 237 16.86 18.18 0.25
CA TYR A 237 18.06 17.39 0.03
C TYR A 237 17.85 15.94 0.48
N MET A 238 18.67 15.04 -0.04
CA MET A 238 18.64 13.63 0.36
C MET A 238 19.23 13.47 1.77
N LEU A 239 18.36 13.22 2.74
CA LEU A 239 18.72 12.98 4.14
C LEU A 239 19.32 11.59 4.34
N ALA A 240 18.64 10.56 3.80
CA ALA A 240 19.03 9.17 3.93
C ALA A 240 18.60 8.38 2.69
N HIS A 241 19.28 7.27 2.46
CA HIS A 241 18.92 6.31 1.43
C HIS A 241 19.22 4.88 1.88
N GLY A 242 18.73 3.91 1.14
CA GLY A 242 19.07 2.52 1.44
C GLY A 242 18.40 1.53 0.52
N VAL A 243 18.78 0.28 0.73
CA VAL A 243 18.30 -0.88 -0.03
C VAL A 243 17.61 -1.86 0.90
N GLY A 244 16.62 -2.54 0.38
CA GLY A 244 15.89 -3.55 1.12
C GLY A 244 15.28 -4.61 0.22
N VAL A 245 14.65 -5.57 0.85
CA VAL A 245 13.84 -6.59 0.19
C VAL A 245 12.55 -6.79 0.98
N GLN A 246 11.46 -6.92 0.26
CA GLN A 246 10.16 -7.29 0.79
C GLN A 246 9.75 -8.65 0.24
N LEU A 247 9.44 -9.59 1.13
CA LEU A 247 8.77 -10.84 0.80
C LEU A 247 7.31 -10.67 1.16
N SER A 248 6.41 -11.04 0.28
CA SER A 248 4.97 -10.89 0.53
C SER A 248 4.20 -12.09 0.02
N HIS A 249 3.13 -12.42 0.74
CA HIS A 249 2.16 -13.41 0.32
C HIS A 249 0.76 -12.94 0.68
N THR A 250 -0.14 -12.99 -0.28
CA THR A 250 -1.57 -12.72 -0.10
C THR A 250 -2.36 -13.93 -0.55
N TYR A 251 -3.26 -14.39 0.30
CA TYR A 251 -4.15 -15.51 0.04
C TYR A 251 -5.62 -15.09 0.11
N ARG A 252 -6.38 -15.48 -0.91
CA ARG A 252 -7.82 -15.22 -1.05
C ARG A 252 -8.55 -16.55 -1.18
N PRO A 253 -8.97 -17.20 -0.06
CA PRO A 253 -9.69 -18.48 -0.11
C PRO A 253 -11.00 -18.37 -0.88
N ASN A 254 -11.64 -17.22 -0.85
CA ASN A 254 -12.86 -16.89 -1.58
C ASN A 254 -12.94 -15.37 -1.80
N PRO A 255 -13.89 -14.87 -2.63
CA PRO A 255 -14.01 -13.43 -2.93
C PRO A 255 -14.30 -12.53 -1.71
N GLY A 256 -14.69 -13.12 -0.57
CA GLY A 256 -15.03 -12.38 0.64
C GLY A 256 -13.87 -12.24 1.63
N TRP A 257 -12.79 -13.01 1.50
CA TRP A 257 -11.69 -12.98 2.45
C TRP A 257 -10.34 -12.75 1.77
N GLN A 258 -9.50 -11.98 2.41
CA GLN A 258 -8.10 -11.80 2.06
C GLN A 258 -7.24 -11.86 3.31
N PHE A 259 -6.15 -12.60 3.26
CA PHE A 259 -5.10 -12.65 4.28
C PHE A 259 -3.79 -12.27 3.61
N SER A 260 -2.99 -11.45 4.28
CA SER A 260 -1.70 -11.03 3.74
C SER A 260 -0.64 -11.08 4.84
N VAL A 261 0.55 -11.51 4.46
CA VAL A 261 1.75 -11.47 5.28
C VAL A 261 2.88 -10.82 4.49
N ALA A 262 3.68 -9.99 5.14
CA ALA A 262 4.88 -9.44 4.53
C ALA A 262 6.03 -9.40 5.54
N LEU A 263 7.23 -9.67 5.04
CA LEU A 263 8.51 -9.52 5.72
C LEU A 263 9.30 -8.46 4.99
N GLU A 264 9.92 -7.55 5.70
CA GLU A 264 10.76 -6.51 5.12
C GLU A 264 12.10 -6.46 5.84
N HIS A 265 13.17 -6.44 5.09
CA HIS A 265 14.51 -6.16 5.57
C HIS A 265 15.06 -4.95 4.81
N TYR A 266 15.48 -3.91 5.52
CA TYR A 266 15.93 -2.65 4.94
C TYR A 266 17.18 -2.14 5.65
N ARG A 267 18.20 -1.75 4.89
CA ARG A 267 19.42 -1.12 5.39
C ARG A 267 19.44 0.33 4.97
N GLN A 268 19.49 1.24 5.94
CA GLN A 268 19.54 2.68 5.68
C GLN A 268 20.88 3.30 6.04
N ARG A 269 21.22 4.36 5.31
CA ARG A 269 22.42 5.18 5.49
C ARG A 269 22.04 6.64 5.43
N TYR A 270 22.41 7.40 6.44
CA TYR A 270 22.29 8.84 6.50
C TYR A 270 23.50 9.49 5.86
N ARG A 271 23.33 10.63 5.21
CA ARG A 271 24.42 11.38 4.56
C ARG A 271 25.19 12.25 5.56
N GLU A 272 24.48 12.87 6.51
CA GLU A 272 25.08 13.71 7.55
C GLU A 272 25.77 12.82 8.59
N GLN A 273 27.04 13.12 8.89
CA GLN A 273 27.87 12.30 9.78
C GLN A 273 27.26 12.17 11.18
N ASP A 274 26.79 13.26 11.76
CA ASP A 274 26.20 13.27 13.10
C ASP A 274 24.94 12.38 13.17
N ARG A 275 24.11 12.41 12.13
CA ARG A 275 22.92 11.54 12.03
C ARG A 275 23.29 10.10 11.71
N ALA A 276 24.32 9.91 10.89
CA ALA A 276 24.78 8.59 10.47
C ALA A 276 25.28 7.77 11.65
N GLU A 277 25.91 8.42 12.64
CA GLU A 277 26.41 7.77 13.84
C GLU A 277 25.31 7.05 14.62
N TYR A 278 24.13 7.66 14.74
CA TYR A 278 23.00 7.13 15.50
C TYR A 278 22.05 6.31 14.62
N ASN A 279 21.79 6.73 13.38
CA ASN A 279 20.65 6.25 12.59
C ASN A 279 21.02 5.37 11.40
N ASN A 280 22.32 5.19 11.09
CA ASN A 280 22.71 4.13 10.15
C ASN A 280 22.42 2.78 10.77
N GLY A 281 21.75 1.90 10.02
CA GLY A 281 21.38 0.61 10.57
C GLY A 281 20.48 -0.19 9.67
N ARG A 282 19.82 -1.18 10.26
CA ARG A 282 18.85 -2.04 9.59
C ARG A 282 17.49 -1.98 10.29
N GLN A 283 16.46 -2.07 9.49
CA GLN A 283 15.10 -2.21 9.95
C GLN A 283 14.54 -3.55 9.46
N ASP A 284 13.97 -4.31 10.38
CA ASP A 284 13.27 -5.54 10.11
C ASP A 284 11.77 -5.31 10.39
N GLY A 285 10.91 -5.67 9.46
CA GLY A 285 9.45 -5.52 9.57
C GLY A 285 8.74 -6.84 9.35
N PHE A 286 7.70 -7.09 10.13
CA PHE A 286 6.76 -8.18 9.95
C PHE A 286 5.33 -7.64 10.02
N TYR A 287 4.52 -7.96 9.02
CA TYR A 287 3.18 -7.42 8.84
C TYR A 287 2.22 -8.56 8.54
N VAL A 288 1.09 -8.57 9.26
CA VAL A 288 -0.02 -9.49 9.01
C VAL A 288 -1.30 -8.67 8.90
N SER A 289 -2.11 -8.97 7.92
CA SER A 289 -3.38 -8.30 7.75
C SER A 289 -4.45 -9.23 7.21
N SER A 290 -5.70 -8.90 7.50
CA SER A 290 -6.87 -9.55 6.94
C SER A 290 -7.92 -8.53 6.53
N ALA A 291 -8.70 -8.88 5.53
CA ALA A 291 -9.88 -8.14 5.11
C ALA A 291 -11.03 -9.09 4.84
N LYS A 292 -12.22 -8.71 5.25
CA LYS A 292 -13.47 -9.45 5.01
C LYS A 292 -14.49 -8.55 4.36
N ARG A 293 -14.98 -8.95 3.21
CA ARG A 293 -16.10 -8.29 2.55
C ARG A 293 -17.41 -8.74 3.19
N LEU A 294 -18.21 -7.79 3.65
CA LEU A 294 -19.53 -8.01 4.23
C LEU A 294 -20.58 -7.55 3.22
N GLY A 295 -21.30 -8.52 2.64
CA GLY A 295 -22.23 -8.23 1.55
C GLY A 295 -21.52 -7.68 0.32
N GLU A 296 -22.15 -6.72 -0.36
CA GLU A 296 -21.66 -6.14 -1.61
C GLU A 296 -20.92 -4.81 -1.44
N SER A 297 -21.19 -4.09 -0.35
CA SER A 297 -20.81 -2.69 -0.18
C SER A 297 -19.90 -2.41 1.01
N ALA A 298 -19.69 -3.37 1.92
CA ALA A 298 -18.87 -3.15 3.11
C ALA A 298 -17.63 -4.03 3.16
N THR A 299 -16.56 -3.53 3.76
CA THR A 299 -15.33 -4.28 4.04
C THR A 299 -14.81 -3.92 5.42
N VAL A 300 -14.58 -4.93 6.26
CA VAL A 300 -13.82 -4.82 7.51
C VAL A 300 -12.39 -5.25 7.23
N PHE A 301 -11.44 -4.54 7.78
CA PHE A 301 -10.03 -4.90 7.65
C PHE A 301 -9.27 -4.62 8.95
N GLY A 302 -8.16 -5.32 9.11
CA GLY A 302 -7.29 -5.11 10.26
C GLY A 302 -6.00 -5.87 10.13
N GLY A 303 -5.08 -5.60 11.06
CA GLY A 303 -3.80 -6.26 11.05
C GLY A 303 -2.93 -5.92 12.25
N TRP A 304 -1.80 -6.58 12.26
CA TRP A 304 -0.74 -6.41 13.24
C TRP A 304 0.59 -6.18 12.53
N GLN A 305 1.44 -5.36 13.14
CA GLN A 305 2.77 -5.05 12.63
C GLN A 305 3.80 -5.06 13.73
N PHE A 306 4.95 -5.61 13.41
CA PHE A 306 6.15 -5.55 14.22
C PHE A 306 7.26 -4.91 13.41
N VAL A 307 7.94 -3.92 13.98
CA VAL A 307 9.11 -3.28 13.37
C VAL A 307 10.22 -3.19 14.41
N ARG A 308 11.43 -3.55 14.00
CA ARG A 308 12.64 -3.45 14.80
C ARG A 308 13.69 -2.66 14.04
N PHE A 309 14.24 -1.64 14.65
CA PHE A 309 15.41 -0.93 14.15
C PHE A 309 16.65 -1.29 14.99
N VAL A 310 17.72 -1.66 14.30
CA VAL A 310 19.01 -1.98 14.91
C VAL A 310 20.05 -1.06 14.28
N PRO A 311 20.58 -0.07 15.02
CA PRO A 311 21.61 0.82 14.53
C PRO A 311 22.91 0.05 14.27
N LYS A 312 23.72 0.54 13.33
CA LYS A 312 25.03 -0.05 13.01
C LYS A 312 25.99 0.05 14.21
N ARG A 313 25.94 1.16 14.95
CA ARG A 313 26.67 1.34 16.20
C ARG A 313 25.72 1.08 17.36
N GLU A 314 25.96 0.01 18.11
CA GLU A 314 25.12 -0.34 19.27
C GLU A 314 25.34 0.61 20.44
N THR A 315 26.52 1.25 20.50
CA THR A 315 26.88 2.27 21.49
C THR A 315 27.40 3.51 20.80
N VAL A 316 27.11 4.67 21.36
CA VAL A 316 27.61 5.98 20.95
C VAL A 316 28.00 6.75 22.20
N GLY A 317 29.24 7.28 22.25
CA GLY A 317 29.74 7.97 23.43
C GLY A 317 29.75 7.13 24.72
N GLY A 318 29.95 5.81 24.61
CA GLY A 318 29.95 4.87 25.74
C GLY A 318 28.55 4.45 26.24
N ALA A 319 27.47 5.02 25.68
CA ALA A 319 26.09 4.70 26.06
C ALA A 319 25.40 3.87 24.96
N VAL A 320 24.37 3.09 25.34
CA VAL A 320 23.53 2.35 24.38
C VAL A 320 22.85 3.33 23.43
N ASN A 321 22.95 3.04 22.14
CA ASN A 321 22.38 3.91 21.10
C ASN A 321 20.85 4.03 21.25
N ASN A 322 20.39 5.27 21.45
CA ASN A 322 18.99 5.60 21.69
C ASN A 322 18.10 5.58 20.43
N ALA A 323 18.67 5.38 19.24
CA ALA A 323 17.88 5.19 18.01
C ALA A 323 17.35 3.75 17.87
N ALA A 324 17.92 2.77 18.60
CA ALA A 324 17.46 1.39 18.57
C ALA A 324 16.04 1.27 19.17
N TYR A 325 15.11 0.66 18.44
CA TYR A 325 13.73 0.48 18.94
C TYR A 325 13.07 -0.81 18.47
N ARG A 326 11.99 -1.16 19.17
CA ARG A 326 10.99 -2.15 18.76
C ARG A 326 9.61 -1.46 18.78
N ARG A 327 8.83 -1.68 17.75
CA ARG A 327 7.47 -1.15 17.62
C ARG A 327 6.51 -2.30 17.33
N ASN A 328 5.46 -2.42 18.15
CA ASN A 328 4.34 -3.33 17.94
C ASN A 328 3.09 -2.48 17.74
N GLY A 329 2.31 -2.79 16.73
CA GLY A 329 1.10 -2.04 16.44
C GLY A 329 -0.02 -2.91 15.90
N VAL A 330 -1.25 -2.52 16.18
CA VAL A 330 -2.47 -3.10 15.63
C VAL A 330 -3.28 -2.00 14.95
N TYR A 331 -4.05 -2.37 13.96
CA TYR A 331 -5.00 -1.47 13.33
C TYR A 331 -6.27 -2.22 12.93
N ALA A 332 -7.37 -1.50 12.87
CA ALA A 332 -8.63 -1.98 12.33
C ALA A 332 -9.35 -0.86 11.59
N GLY A 333 -10.22 -1.22 10.67
CA GLY A 333 -11.00 -0.25 9.93
C GLY A 333 -12.19 -0.86 9.23
N TRP A 334 -13.02 0.05 8.75
CA TRP A 334 -14.24 -0.21 8.03
C TRP A 334 -14.30 0.67 6.79
N ALA A 335 -14.67 0.10 5.65
CA ALA A 335 -14.95 0.83 4.42
C ALA A 335 -16.36 0.47 3.95
N GLN A 336 -17.17 1.46 3.56
CA GLN A 336 -18.56 1.30 3.17
C GLN A 336 -18.90 2.17 1.99
N GLU A 337 -19.53 1.58 0.98
CA GLU A 337 -20.24 2.25 -0.11
C GLU A 337 -21.73 2.36 0.27
N TRP A 338 -22.26 3.56 0.36
CA TRP A 338 -23.64 3.85 0.72
C TRP A 338 -24.44 4.11 -0.57
N ARG A 339 -24.90 3.05 -1.23
CA ARG A 339 -25.61 3.12 -2.50
C ARG A 339 -26.92 3.92 -2.38
N GLN A 340 -27.63 3.78 -1.25
CA GLN A 340 -28.83 4.55 -0.95
C GLN A 340 -28.58 6.05 -0.80
N LEU A 341 -27.35 6.48 -0.57
CA LEU A 341 -26.93 7.88 -0.54
C LEU A 341 -26.26 8.31 -1.86
N GLY A 342 -26.58 7.64 -2.95
CA GLY A 342 -26.13 8.00 -4.30
C GLY A 342 -24.65 7.74 -4.59
N GLY A 343 -24.00 6.81 -3.86
CA GLY A 343 -22.60 6.46 -4.05
C GLY A 343 -21.65 7.22 -3.11
N LEU A 344 -22.11 7.55 -1.90
CA LEU A 344 -21.22 8.02 -0.83
C LEU A 344 -20.30 6.88 -0.39
N ASN A 345 -19.01 7.13 -0.37
CA ASN A 345 -18.00 6.20 0.14
C ASN A 345 -17.44 6.73 1.46
N SER A 346 -17.38 5.87 2.46
CA SER A 346 -16.78 6.18 3.75
C SER A 346 -15.71 5.16 4.11
N ARG A 347 -14.63 5.62 4.70
CA ARG A 347 -13.57 4.78 5.26
C ARG A 347 -13.15 5.32 6.61
N VAL A 348 -13.23 4.50 7.63
CA VAL A 348 -12.73 4.82 8.96
C VAL A 348 -11.67 3.79 9.36
N SER A 349 -10.60 4.24 9.99
CA SER A 349 -9.61 3.34 10.57
C SER A 349 -9.03 3.91 11.86
N ALA A 350 -8.64 3.02 12.76
CA ALA A 350 -7.94 3.34 13.98
C ALA A 350 -6.71 2.43 14.12
N SER A 351 -5.65 2.96 14.70
CA SER A 351 -4.44 2.19 15.01
C SER A 351 -3.89 2.55 16.38
N TYR A 352 -3.28 1.57 17.01
CA TYR A 352 -2.53 1.71 18.25
C TYR A 352 -1.18 1.04 18.12
N ALA A 353 -0.10 1.69 18.57
CA ALA A 353 1.23 1.08 18.60
C ALA A 353 1.99 1.45 19.88
N ARG A 354 2.87 0.56 20.29
CA ARG A 354 3.89 0.80 21.32
C ARG A 354 5.26 0.77 20.70
N ARG A 355 6.04 1.82 20.92
CA ARG A 355 7.44 1.90 20.47
C ARG A 355 8.33 2.06 21.70
N ASN A 356 9.20 1.09 21.93
CA ASN A 356 10.14 1.07 23.03
C ASN A 356 11.56 1.19 22.48
N TYR A 357 12.26 2.22 22.89
CA TYR A 357 13.66 2.45 22.57
C TYR A 357 14.57 1.74 23.57
N LYS A 358 15.82 1.43 23.18
CA LYS A 358 16.75 0.70 24.04
C LYS A 358 17.64 1.63 24.86
N GLY A 359 18.18 2.67 24.23
CA GLY A 359 19.06 3.62 24.89
C GLY A 359 18.32 4.70 25.64
N VAL A 360 19.00 5.33 26.59
CA VAL A 360 18.48 6.47 27.33
C VAL A 360 18.22 7.64 26.38
N ALA A 361 17.05 8.23 26.48
CA ALA A 361 16.67 9.37 25.64
C ALA A 361 17.52 10.61 25.98
N ALA A 362 17.80 11.43 24.97
CA ALA A 362 18.50 12.68 25.18
C ALA A 362 17.78 13.52 26.24
N PHE A 363 18.53 14.13 27.15
CA PHE A 363 18.00 14.93 28.27
C PHE A 363 17.03 14.15 29.19
N SER A 364 17.15 12.84 29.30
CA SER A 364 16.35 11.96 30.16
C SER A 364 17.27 11.01 30.93
N THR A 365 16.73 10.38 31.95
CA THR A 365 17.37 9.30 32.71
C THR A 365 16.86 7.91 32.31
N GLU A 366 15.83 7.87 31.44
CA GLU A 366 15.16 6.66 31.02
C GLU A 366 15.16 6.46 29.50
N ALA A 367 15.02 5.21 29.08
CA ALA A 367 14.75 4.88 27.70
C ALA A 367 13.34 5.34 27.31
N GLN A 368 13.21 5.90 26.11
CA GLN A 368 11.95 6.43 25.62
C GLN A 368 10.95 5.28 25.34
N ARG A 369 9.70 5.49 25.76
CA ARG A 369 8.58 4.59 25.52
C ARG A 369 7.39 5.40 25.01
N ASN A 370 6.93 5.09 23.80
CA ASN A 370 5.83 5.79 23.17
C ASN A 370 4.59 4.89 23.05
N ARG A 371 3.42 5.49 23.24
CA ARG A 371 2.11 4.95 22.85
C ARG A 371 1.55 5.84 21.75
N GLU A 372 1.32 5.27 20.59
CA GLU A 372 0.94 5.99 19.38
C GLU A 372 -0.50 5.63 19.01
N TRP A 373 -1.37 6.61 18.88
CA TRP A 373 -2.77 6.47 18.48
C TRP A 373 -3.00 7.24 17.19
N ASN A 374 -3.66 6.62 16.21
CA ASN A 374 -4.11 7.32 15.03
C ASN A 374 -5.54 6.91 14.70
N VAL A 375 -6.34 7.89 14.27
CA VAL A 375 -7.70 7.70 13.74
C VAL A 375 -7.78 8.46 12.44
N SER A 376 -8.36 7.86 11.42
CA SER A 376 -8.63 8.52 10.14
C SER A 376 -10.06 8.24 9.69
N LEU A 377 -10.68 9.25 9.10
CA LEU A 377 -11.95 9.18 8.40
C LEU A 377 -11.76 9.81 7.02
N ALA A 378 -12.24 9.15 5.99
CA ALA A 378 -12.31 9.68 4.63
C ALA A 378 -13.74 9.51 4.09
N LEU A 379 -14.28 10.55 3.50
CA LEU A 379 -15.59 10.58 2.85
C LEU A 379 -15.42 11.06 1.42
N SER A 380 -15.88 10.31 0.44
CA SER A 380 -15.89 10.71 -0.97
C SER A 380 -17.23 10.33 -1.61
N HIS A 381 -17.56 10.93 -2.74
CA HIS A 381 -18.81 10.67 -3.40
C HIS A 381 -18.58 10.47 -4.90
N ASP A 382 -19.11 9.37 -5.47
CA ASP A 382 -18.87 8.98 -6.85
C ASP A 382 -19.31 10.05 -7.87
N LYS A 383 -20.41 10.76 -7.59
CA LYS A 383 -20.91 11.85 -8.44
C LYS A 383 -19.99 13.07 -8.49
N LEU A 384 -19.08 13.23 -7.54
CA LEU A 384 -18.09 14.31 -7.52
C LEU A 384 -16.82 13.95 -8.29
N SER A 385 -16.71 12.72 -8.80
CA SER A 385 -15.58 12.28 -9.60
C SER A 385 -15.60 12.96 -10.98
N TYR A 386 -14.47 13.53 -11.38
CA TYR A 386 -14.28 14.14 -12.69
C TYR A 386 -12.96 13.69 -13.30
N LYS A 387 -13.02 13.09 -14.49
CA LYS A 387 -11.84 12.59 -15.22
C LYS A 387 -10.85 11.78 -14.36
N GLY A 388 -11.38 10.87 -13.52
CA GLY A 388 -10.57 10.03 -12.65
C GLY A 388 -10.10 10.70 -11.36
N ILE A 389 -10.41 11.98 -11.13
CA ILE A 389 -10.11 12.70 -9.89
C ILE A 389 -11.32 12.60 -8.96
N VAL A 390 -11.11 12.16 -7.74
CA VAL A 390 -12.15 11.98 -6.71
C VAL A 390 -11.82 12.88 -5.51
N PRO A 391 -12.60 13.93 -5.26
CA PRO A 391 -12.42 14.72 -4.04
C PRO A 391 -12.88 13.92 -2.81
N ALA A 392 -12.10 14.02 -1.73
CA ALA A 392 -12.45 13.40 -0.45
C ALA A 392 -12.26 14.36 0.71
N LEU A 393 -13.25 14.38 1.62
CA LEU A 393 -13.14 15.06 2.91
C LEU A 393 -12.48 14.10 3.90
N ASN A 394 -11.38 14.54 4.50
CA ASN A 394 -10.58 13.75 5.40
C ASN A 394 -10.54 14.36 6.80
N TYR A 395 -10.58 13.50 7.81
CA TYR A 395 -10.23 13.83 9.18
C TYR A 395 -9.09 12.90 9.63
N ARG A 396 -8.05 13.45 10.22
CA ARG A 396 -6.95 12.70 10.84
C ARG A 396 -6.74 13.19 12.27
N PHE A 397 -6.60 12.24 13.16
CA PHE A 397 -6.20 12.47 14.54
C PHE A 397 -5.00 11.59 14.85
N GLY A 398 -3.94 12.19 15.41
CA GLY A 398 -2.75 11.50 15.88
C GLY A 398 -2.37 11.96 17.29
N ARG A 399 -2.03 11.00 18.16
CA ARG A 399 -1.54 11.26 19.50
C ARG A 399 -0.38 10.32 19.83
N THR A 400 0.72 10.90 20.26
CA THR A 400 1.84 10.16 20.85
C THR A 400 1.98 10.55 22.30
N GLU A 401 1.80 9.59 23.19
CA GLU A 401 2.13 9.70 24.61
C GLU A 401 3.51 9.10 24.84
N SER A 402 4.31 9.75 25.64
CA SER A 402 5.69 9.34 25.97
C SER A 402 6.01 9.61 27.42
N ASN A 403 6.88 8.77 28.02
CA ASN A 403 7.54 9.10 29.30
C ASN A 403 8.54 10.26 29.15
N VAL A 404 8.96 10.59 27.92
CA VAL A 404 9.85 11.71 27.62
C VAL A 404 9.02 12.90 27.12
N PRO A 405 9.01 14.05 27.83
CA PRO A 405 8.11 15.16 27.55
C PRO A 405 8.20 15.70 26.12
N TYR A 406 9.39 15.86 25.56
CA TYR A 406 9.58 16.39 24.21
C TYR A 406 9.15 15.45 23.09
N ALA A 407 8.87 14.17 23.39
CA ALA A 407 8.36 13.20 22.43
C ALA A 407 6.83 13.13 22.40
N LYS A 408 6.13 13.84 23.31
CA LYS A 408 4.67 13.93 23.31
C LYS A 408 4.18 14.76 22.13
N ARG A 409 3.18 14.27 21.39
CA ARG A 409 2.61 14.97 20.24
C ARG A 409 1.11 14.75 20.16
N ARG A 410 0.41 15.75 19.66
CA ARG A 410 -1.02 15.64 19.33
C ARG A 410 -1.27 16.46 18.08
N ASN A 411 -1.90 15.84 17.09
CA ASN A 411 -2.34 16.51 15.86
C ASN A 411 -3.78 16.15 15.54
N SER A 412 -4.53 17.10 15.00
CA SER A 412 -5.90 16.89 14.54
C SER A 412 -6.12 17.79 13.33
N GLU A 413 -6.52 17.21 12.21
CA GLU A 413 -6.62 17.90 10.93
C GLU A 413 -7.92 17.50 10.22
N VAL A 414 -8.57 18.48 9.60
CA VAL A 414 -9.63 18.29 8.61
C VAL A 414 -9.15 18.93 7.32
N PHE A 415 -9.22 18.19 6.22
CA PHE A 415 -8.78 18.68 4.92
C PHE A 415 -9.51 17.98 3.78
N VAL A 416 -9.50 18.61 2.60
CA VAL A 416 -9.99 18.01 1.36
C VAL A 416 -8.79 17.53 0.55
N SER A 417 -8.81 16.28 0.09
CA SER A 417 -7.85 15.75 -0.88
C SER A 417 -8.47 15.63 -2.26
N ALA A 418 -7.65 15.66 -3.27
CA ALA A 418 -7.99 15.25 -4.63
C ALA A 418 -7.17 14.00 -4.97
N ASP A 419 -7.84 12.87 -5.03
CA ASP A 419 -7.20 11.57 -5.27
C ASP A 419 -7.49 11.14 -6.71
N TRP A 420 -6.54 10.49 -7.40
CA TRP A 420 -6.70 10.01 -8.77
C TRP A 420 -6.17 8.59 -8.96
N ARG A 421 -6.72 7.89 -9.95
CA ARG A 421 -6.28 6.58 -10.39
C ARG A 421 -6.48 6.45 -11.91
N PHE A 422 -5.39 6.17 -12.63
CA PHE A 422 -5.36 5.95 -14.07
C PHE A 422 -4.70 4.62 -14.44
#